data_1eb9f36a7b3eb1a4157c11a426546ac8
#
_entry.id   1eb9f36a7b3eb1a4157c11a426546ac8
#
_cell.length_a   1.000
_cell.length_b   1.000
_cell.length_c   1.000
_cell.angle_alpha   90.00
_cell.angle_beta   90.00
_cell.angle_gamma   90.00
#
_symmetry.space_group_name_H-M   'P 1'
#
loop_
_entity.id
_entity.type
_entity.pdbx_description
1 polymer ?
#
loop_
_entity_poly.entity_id
_entity_poly.type
_entity_poly.pdbx_seq_one_letter_code
_entity_poly.pdbx_strand_id
1 'polypeptide(L)'
;PELEQTLSTGAAAFNLCLAANALGFGTCWITEWIAFSPIVKEGLGLAENERIAGFVYVGKVTERQDDRDRPSLAEVVTQWRG
;
A
#
# COMPACT_ATOMS: atom_id res chain seq x y z
N PRO A 1 6.84 -16.72 -8.99
CA PRO A 1 6.53 -15.67 -9.97
C PRO A 1 6.45 -14.30 -9.33
N GLU A 2 7.07 -13.33 -9.97
CA GLU A 2 7.18 -11.97 -9.41
C GLU A 2 5.82 -11.31 -9.22
N LEU A 3 4.92 -11.47 -10.17
CA LEU A 3 3.59 -10.87 -10.08
C LEU A 3 2.83 -11.35 -8.85
N GLU A 4 2.83 -12.64 -8.62
CA GLU A 4 2.14 -13.22 -7.47
C GLU A 4 2.74 -12.76 -6.15
N GLN A 5 4.06 -12.67 -6.08
CA GLN A 5 4.76 -12.14 -4.90
C GLN A 5 4.39 -10.70 -4.65
N THR A 6 4.33 -9.90 -5.70
CA THR A 6 3.95 -8.48 -5.60
C THR A 6 2.51 -8.34 -5.10
N LEU A 7 1.58 -9.10 -5.66
CA LEU A 7 0.19 -9.08 -5.24
C LEU A 7 0.03 -9.55 -3.79
N SER A 8 0.76 -10.59 -3.41
CA SER A 8 0.75 -11.12 -2.05
C SER A 8 1.26 -10.09 -1.04
N THR A 9 2.34 -9.40 -1.39
CA THR A 9 2.90 -8.35 -0.54
C THR A 9 1.92 -7.20 -0.38
N GLY A 10 1.25 -6.79 -1.47
CA GLY A 10 0.22 -5.77 -1.43
C GLY A 10 -0.94 -6.16 -0.52
N ALA A 11 -1.37 -7.41 -0.59
CA ALA A 11 -2.42 -7.93 0.28
C ALA A 11 -2.00 -7.88 1.76
N ALA A 12 -0.76 -8.25 2.05
CA ALA A 12 -0.22 -8.19 3.40
C ALA A 12 -0.16 -6.76 3.93
N ALA A 13 0.28 -5.81 3.09
CA ALA A 13 0.31 -4.40 3.46
C ALA A 13 -1.08 -3.85 3.75
N PHE A 14 -2.07 -4.21 2.95
CA PHE A 14 -3.46 -3.82 3.17
C PHE A 14 -3.98 -4.38 4.50
N ASN A 15 -3.71 -5.65 4.77
CA ASN A 15 -4.10 -6.27 6.04
C ASN A 15 -3.43 -5.59 7.23
N LEU A 16 -2.19 -5.17 7.09
CA LEU A 16 -1.50 -4.40 8.14
C LEU A 16 -2.25 -3.10 8.43
N CYS A 17 -2.65 -2.37 7.38
CA CYS A 17 -3.42 -1.14 7.52
C CYS A 17 -4.76 -1.40 8.22
N LEU A 18 -5.48 -2.44 7.82
CA LEU A 18 -6.76 -2.80 8.44
C LEU A 18 -6.59 -3.16 9.91
N ALA A 19 -5.56 -3.93 10.24
CA ALA A 19 -5.29 -4.33 11.61
C ALA A 19 -4.97 -3.11 12.48
N ALA A 20 -4.14 -2.22 11.99
CA ALA A 20 -3.80 -0.98 12.71
C ALA A 20 -5.03 -0.10 12.92
N ASN A 21 -5.87 0.03 11.89
CA ASN A 21 -7.12 0.80 11.99
C ASN A 21 -8.06 0.17 13.03
N ALA A 22 -8.15 -1.15 13.06
CA ALA A 22 -8.98 -1.86 14.04
C ALA A 22 -8.50 -1.61 15.48
N LEU A 23 -7.21 -1.36 15.66
CA LEU A 23 -6.62 -1.02 16.95
C LEU A 23 -6.71 0.47 17.29
N GLY A 24 -7.32 1.26 16.42
CA GLY A 24 -7.54 2.69 16.65
C GLY A 24 -6.48 3.61 16.09
N PHE A 25 -5.55 3.09 15.29
CA PHE A 25 -4.51 3.91 14.66
C PHE A 25 -4.92 4.34 13.26
N GLY A 26 -4.37 5.48 12.82
CA GLY A 26 -4.45 5.87 11.43
C GLY A 26 -3.27 5.29 10.66
N THR A 27 -3.47 5.04 9.38
CA THR A 27 -2.44 4.51 8.50
C THR A 27 -2.35 5.29 7.20
N CYS A 28 -1.16 5.31 6.62
CA CYS A 28 -0.94 5.85 5.29
C CYS A 28 0.08 4.97 4.59
N TRP A 29 -0.32 4.38 3.48
CA TRP A 29 0.54 3.53 2.67
C TRP A 29 0.96 4.32 1.43
N ILE A 30 2.26 4.60 1.31
CA ILE A 30 2.79 5.35 0.18
C ILE A 30 3.91 4.58 -0.50
N THR A 31 4.08 4.83 -1.78
CA THR A 31 5.18 4.25 -2.56
C THR A 31 6.16 5.31 -3.06
N GLU A 32 5.76 6.49 -3.33
CA GLU A 32 6.54 7.65 -3.78
C GLU A 32 7.99 7.33 -4.26
N TRP A 33 8.77 8.35 -4.55
CA TRP A 33 10.14 8.20 -5.09
C TRP A 33 11.07 7.41 -4.17
N ILE A 34 10.86 7.49 -2.85
CA ILE A 34 11.72 6.81 -1.88
C ILE A 34 11.68 5.29 -2.03
N ALA A 35 10.54 4.74 -2.49
CA ALA A 35 10.42 3.30 -2.72
C ALA A 35 11.23 2.82 -3.93
N PHE A 36 11.63 3.73 -4.80
CA PHE A 36 12.35 3.42 -6.03
C PHE A 36 13.80 3.89 -6.01
N SER A 37 14.24 4.55 -4.95
CA SER A 37 15.58 5.10 -4.85
C SER A 37 16.61 4.01 -4.57
N PRO A 38 17.67 3.88 -5.41
CA PRO A 38 18.74 2.93 -5.13
C PRO A 38 19.47 3.24 -3.81
N ILE A 39 19.56 4.50 -3.44
CA ILE A 39 20.22 4.93 -2.20
C ILE A 39 19.44 4.44 -0.99
N VAL A 40 18.12 4.59 -1.02
CA VAL A 40 17.24 4.12 0.04
C VAL A 40 17.29 2.59 0.12
N LYS A 41 17.25 1.93 -1.02
CA LYS A 41 17.32 0.47 -1.10
C LYS A 41 18.60 -0.05 -0.48
N GLU A 42 19.73 0.55 -0.82
CA GLU A 42 21.03 0.20 -0.25
C GLU A 42 21.09 0.48 1.25
N GLY A 43 20.61 1.63 1.68
CA GLY A 43 20.57 2.03 3.09
C GLY A 43 19.75 1.09 3.95
N LEU A 44 18.71 0.48 3.40
CA LEU A 44 17.87 -0.49 4.11
C LEU A 44 18.41 -1.91 4.02
N GLY A 45 19.51 -2.12 3.28
CA GLY A 45 20.14 -3.43 3.18
C GLY A 45 19.41 -4.44 2.29
N LEU A 46 18.69 -3.95 1.30
CA LEU A 46 17.94 -4.81 0.39
C LEU A 46 18.85 -5.46 -0.65
N ALA A 47 18.53 -6.68 -1.03
CA ALA A 47 19.20 -7.37 -2.14
C ALA A 47 18.72 -6.79 -3.48
N GLU A 48 19.49 -7.07 -4.56
CA GLU A 48 19.16 -6.56 -5.89
C GLU A 48 17.77 -6.99 -6.38
N ASN A 49 17.36 -8.20 -6.03
CA ASN A 49 16.08 -8.76 -6.46
C ASN A 49 14.92 -8.40 -5.53
N GLU A 50 15.18 -7.60 -4.49
CA GLU A 50 14.14 -7.14 -3.58
C GLU A 50 13.66 -5.76 -3.99
N ARG A 51 12.37 -5.53 -3.81
CA ARG A 51 11.71 -4.25 -4.07
C ARG A 51 10.91 -3.81 -2.87
N ILE A 52 10.79 -2.51 -2.71
CA ILE A 52 9.97 -1.93 -1.64
C ILE A 52 8.53 -1.85 -2.16
N ALA A 53 7.60 -2.50 -1.48
CA ALA A 53 6.18 -2.43 -1.81
C ALA A 53 5.54 -1.12 -1.35
N GLY A 54 6.22 -0.43 -0.44
CA GLY A 54 5.75 0.84 0.08
C GLY A 54 6.20 1.07 1.51
N PHE A 55 5.82 2.21 2.03
CA PHE A 55 6.05 2.58 3.42
C PHE A 55 4.70 2.79 4.07
N VAL A 56 4.45 2.09 5.16
CA VAL A 56 3.20 2.22 5.90
C VAL A 56 3.48 3.04 7.15
N TYR A 57 2.90 4.22 7.20
CA TYR A 57 2.95 5.06 8.39
C TYR A 57 1.78 4.69 9.29
N VAL A 58 2.07 4.47 10.57
CA VAL A 58 1.07 4.14 11.57
C VAL A 58 1.18 5.14 12.71
N GLY A 59 0.10 5.77 13.10
CA GLY A 59 0.14 6.74 14.18
C GLY A 59 -1.24 7.12 14.69
N LYS A 60 -1.27 7.99 15.70
CA LYS A 60 -2.54 8.52 16.21
C LYS A 60 -3.10 9.53 15.23
N VAL A 61 -4.41 9.47 15.04
CA VAL A 61 -5.13 10.46 14.22
C VAL A 61 -5.42 11.67 15.09
N THR A 62 -4.80 12.80 14.74
CA THR A 62 -5.03 14.07 15.41
C THR A 62 -6.04 14.92 14.67
N GLU A 63 -6.17 14.71 13.37
CA GLU A 63 -7.11 15.42 12.52
C GLU A 63 -7.63 14.44 11.46
N ARG A 64 -8.96 14.26 11.45
CA ARG A 64 -9.59 13.35 10.49
C ARG A 64 -9.79 14.06 9.17
N GLN A 65 -9.27 13.48 8.11
CA GLN A 65 -9.47 13.98 6.76
C GLN A 65 -10.70 13.33 6.12
N ASP A 66 -11.33 14.08 5.22
CA ASP A 66 -12.44 13.54 4.44
C ASP A 66 -11.92 12.47 3.47
N ASP A 67 -12.77 11.51 3.18
CA ASP A 67 -12.43 10.50 2.19
C ASP A 67 -12.33 11.14 0.80
N ARG A 68 -11.40 10.64 0.01
CA ARG A 68 -11.27 11.11 -1.37
C ARG A 68 -12.39 10.53 -2.23
N ASP A 69 -12.71 11.23 -3.30
CA ASP A 69 -13.69 10.75 -4.26
C ASP A 69 -13.30 9.40 -4.84
N ARG A 70 -14.27 8.53 -4.94
CA ARG A 70 -14.08 7.21 -5.53
C ARG A 70 -14.80 7.14 -6.87
N PRO A 71 -14.26 6.39 -7.84
CA PRO A 71 -14.99 6.20 -9.10
C PRO A 71 -16.26 5.41 -8.83
N SER A 72 -17.28 5.66 -9.65
CA SER A 72 -18.53 4.88 -9.57
C SER A 72 -18.28 3.45 -10.00
N LEU A 73 -19.09 2.52 -9.51
CA LEU A 73 -18.98 1.12 -9.92
C LEU A 73 -19.14 0.96 -11.44
N ALA A 74 -19.98 1.77 -12.07
CA ALA A 74 -20.16 1.72 -13.52
C ALA A 74 -18.88 2.02 -14.32
N GLU A 75 -17.98 2.82 -13.73
CA GLU A 75 -16.71 3.17 -14.38
C GLU A 75 -15.64 2.08 -14.26
N VAL A 76 -15.68 1.30 -13.21
CA VAL A 76 -14.59 0.38 -12.88
C VAL A 76 -14.99 -1.10 -12.90
N VAL A 77 -16.29 -1.41 -12.97
CA VAL A 77 -16.80 -2.77 -12.96
C VAL A 77 -17.53 -3.05 -14.26
N THR A 78 -17.19 -4.16 -14.89
CA THR A 78 -17.86 -4.64 -16.09
C THR A 78 -18.33 -6.06 -15.83
N GLN A 79 -19.59 -6.33 -16.19
CA GLN A 79 -20.13 -7.69 -16.11
C GLN A 79 -19.71 -8.49 -17.34
N TRP A 80 -18.99 -9.59 -17.10
CA TRP A 80 -18.64 -10.49 -18.19
C TRP A 80 -19.84 -11.38 -18.52
N ARG A 81 -20.16 -11.48 -19.80
CA ARG A 81 -21.33 -12.22 -20.25
C ARG A 81 -20.99 -13.41 -21.16
N GLY A 82 -19.81 -13.92 -21.02
CA GLY A 82 -19.40 -15.11 -21.76
C GLY A 82 -18.99 -14.85 -23.17
#